data_3b600f6123c5ee5bbf6e66d60f10c9da
#
_entry.id   3b600f6123c5ee5bbf6e66d60f10c9da
#
_cell.length_a   1.000
_cell.length_b   1.000
_cell.length_c   1.000
_cell.angle_alpha   90.00
_cell.angle_beta   90.00
_cell.angle_gamma   90.00
#
_symmetry.space_group_name_H-M   'P 1'
#
loop_
_entity.id
_entity.type
_entity.pdbx_description
1 polymer ?
#
loop_
_entity_poly.entity_id
_entity_poly.type
_entity_poly.pdbx_seq_one_letter_code
_entity_poly.pdbx_strand_id
1 'polypeptide(L)'
;VCGFIYTIERIFIQNLKKSKMEIENNVLTMQTIQIAPIRNLYSALKDLVPDVTMIIDKNGMKIINFDKNHTTLVAVKMKFEKHECSPDKIVICANSLHLFKLISNTSNDDLFSMYIDKEDYHEGSVSHLGLQYDNGKINQCNNYKLRLFEPDEDELEVPEVSYTAIIHMPSAGFQKIVRDLTGISDRIKIESVGDDLIFSCEGNFAKSRIFRTEQSDTNVLEDKMDAIKFRKKPDPSVVTSGEFPLKSLNNFIKCTPLSQNLEIYLENNLPLIVKYDIGSEMGDIKLCLSPLPPVRV
;
A
#
# COMPACT_ATOMS: atom_id res chain seq x y z
N VAL A 1 36.27 -14.46 33.73
CA VAL A 1 35.91 -14.22 32.31
C VAL A 1 35.02 -15.36 31.78
N CYS A 2 35.30 -16.63 32.12
CA CYS A 2 34.49 -17.79 31.63
C CYS A 2 33.06 -17.81 32.16
N GLY A 3 32.78 -17.35 33.38
CA GLY A 3 31.41 -17.36 33.96
C GLY A 3 30.45 -16.37 33.31
N PHE A 4 30.98 -15.27 32.75
CA PHE A 4 30.18 -14.24 32.12
C PHE A 4 29.67 -14.65 30.71
N ILE A 5 30.51 -15.38 29.98
CA ILE A 5 30.15 -15.90 28.63
C ILE A 5 29.06 -16.98 28.76
N TYR A 6 29.17 -17.89 29.73
CA TYR A 6 28.14 -18.91 30.02
C TYR A 6 26.79 -18.34 30.43
N THR A 7 26.79 -17.18 31.10
CA THR A 7 25.55 -16.52 31.51
C THR A 7 24.86 -15.85 30.33
N ILE A 8 25.62 -15.24 29.43
CA ILE A 8 25.10 -14.60 28.21
C ILE A 8 24.52 -15.64 27.24
N GLU A 9 25.24 -16.75 27.02
CA GLU A 9 24.72 -17.86 26.22
C GLU A 9 23.44 -18.48 26.80
N ARG A 10 23.36 -18.64 28.11
CA ARG A 10 22.17 -19.16 28.79
C ARG A 10 20.97 -18.21 28.66
N ILE A 11 21.18 -16.89 28.78
CA ILE A 11 20.14 -15.87 28.59
C ILE A 11 19.70 -15.84 27.12
N PHE A 12 20.65 -15.95 26.17
CA PHE A 12 20.34 -15.99 24.74
C PHE A 12 19.54 -17.26 24.38
N ILE A 13 19.94 -18.43 24.90
CA ILE A 13 19.20 -19.68 24.70
C ILE A 13 17.83 -19.66 25.38
N GLN A 14 17.72 -19.04 26.58
CA GLN A 14 16.42 -18.86 27.24
C GLN A 14 15.50 -17.89 26.50
N ASN A 15 16.04 -16.80 25.94
CA ASN A 15 15.28 -15.87 25.13
C ASN A 15 14.85 -16.48 23.79
N LEU A 16 15.72 -17.26 23.13
CA LEU A 16 15.37 -18.04 21.95
C LEU A 16 14.31 -19.13 22.25
N LYS A 17 14.39 -19.78 23.42
CA LYS A 17 13.38 -20.76 23.85
C LYS A 17 12.07 -20.09 24.23
N LYS A 18 12.09 -18.91 24.86
CA LYS A 18 10.91 -18.13 25.20
C LYS A 18 10.23 -17.61 23.93
N SER A 19 10.98 -17.06 22.99
CA SER A 19 10.48 -16.66 21.68
C SER A 19 9.90 -17.83 20.88
N LYS A 20 10.54 -19.03 20.94
CA LYS A 20 10.01 -20.23 20.31
C LYS A 20 8.75 -20.77 20.97
N MET A 21 8.66 -20.74 22.30
CA MET A 21 7.46 -21.15 23.05
C MET A 21 6.28 -20.18 22.87
N GLU A 22 6.56 -18.88 22.71
CA GLU A 22 5.50 -17.88 22.42
C GLU A 22 4.93 -18.06 21.00
N ILE A 23 5.75 -18.45 20.04
CA ILE A 23 5.34 -18.74 18.63
C ILE A 23 4.43 -20.00 18.57
N GLU A 24 4.66 -21.01 19.40
CA GLU A 24 3.84 -22.24 19.43
C GLU A 24 2.41 -22.00 19.98
N ASN A 25 2.15 -20.87 20.61
CA ASN A 25 0.85 -20.52 21.19
C ASN A 25 0.01 -19.54 20.36
N ASN A 26 0.47 -19.17 19.15
CA ASN A 26 -0.22 -18.21 18.29
C ASN A 26 -1.15 -18.90 17.30
N VAL A 27 -2.29 -18.26 17.00
CA VAL A 27 -3.18 -18.65 15.89
C VAL A 27 -2.74 -18.01 14.58
N LEU A 28 -2.03 -16.86 14.65
CA LEU A 28 -1.45 -16.14 13.54
C LEU A 28 -0.05 -15.69 13.89
N THR A 29 0.89 -15.87 12.96
CA THR A 29 2.23 -15.27 13.01
C THR A 29 2.65 -14.84 11.61
N MET A 30 2.95 -13.56 11.45
CA MET A 30 3.47 -12.96 10.21
C MET A 30 4.74 -12.19 10.54
N GLN A 31 5.87 -12.48 9.84
CA GLN A 31 7.15 -11.84 10.12
C GLN A 31 7.82 -11.34 8.84
N THR A 32 8.51 -10.21 8.95
CA THR A 32 9.32 -9.63 7.86
C THR A 32 10.52 -8.86 8.42
N ILE A 33 11.62 -8.89 7.68
CA ILE A 33 12.78 -8.02 7.89
C ILE A 33 12.66 -6.71 7.08
N GLN A 34 11.69 -6.61 6.17
CA GLN A 34 11.45 -5.45 5.33
C GLN A 34 10.52 -4.45 6.02
N ILE A 35 10.96 -3.85 7.14
CA ILE A 35 10.11 -2.96 7.92
C ILE A 35 9.87 -1.60 7.25
N ALA A 36 10.81 -1.10 6.42
CA ALA A 36 10.67 0.20 5.77
C ALA A 36 9.46 0.28 4.83
N PRO A 37 9.18 -0.71 3.94
CA PRO A 37 7.95 -0.79 3.16
C PRO A 37 6.69 -0.81 4.03
N ILE A 38 6.68 -1.57 5.13
CA ILE A 38 5.55 -1.62 6.08
C ILE A 38 5.26 -0.24 6.66
N ARG A 39 6.30 0.44 7.14
CA ARG A 39 6.21 1.79 7.71
C ARG A 39 5.68 2.80 6.70
N ASN A 40 6.17 2.76 5.46
CA ASN A 40 5.70 3.63 4.39
C ASN A 40 4.24 3.35 4.02
N LEU A 41 3.84 2.06 3.98
CA LEU A 41 2.46 1.65 3.72
C LEU A 41 1.50 2.22 4.78
N TYR A 42 1.76 1.97 6.06
CA TYR A 42 0.89 2.46 7.12
C TYR A 42 0.93 3.99 7.26
N SER A 43 2.05 4.64 6.87
CA SER A 43 2.11 6.10 6.74
C SER A 43 1.19 6.64 5.66
N ALA A 44 0.98 5.93 4.56
CA ALA A 44 0.01 6.30 3.53
C ALA A 44 -1.42 5.95 3.97
N LEU A 45 -1.64 4.74 4.50
CA LEU A 45 -2.97 4.25 4.88
C LEU A 45 -3.67 5.14 5.91
N LYS A 46 -2.94 5.67 6.93
CA LYS A 46 -3.54 6.56 7.95
C LYS A 46 -4.21 7.82 7.37
N ASP A 47 -3.78 8.25 6.19
CA ASP A 47 -4.31 9.43 5.51
C ASP A 47 -5.37 9.08 4.46
N LEU A 48 -5.38 7.83 3.99
CA LEU A 48 -6.32 7.31 2.99
C LEU A 48 -7.60 6.81 3.63
N VAL A 49 -7.48 5.99 4.69
CA VAL A 49 -8.61 5.32 5.34
C VAL A 49 -8.50 5.44 6.86
N PRO A 50 -9.62 5.73 7.57
CA PRO A 50 -9.58 5.88 9.04
C PRO A 50 -9.33 4.56 9.76
N ASP A 51 -9.94 3.50 9.27
CA ASP A 51 -9.85 2.16 9.81
C ASP A 51 -9.49 1.17 8.71
N VAL A 52 -8.71 0.16 9.04
CA VAL A 52 -8.24 -0.86 8.10
C VAL A 52 -8.82 -2.21 8.49
N THR A 53 -9.57 -2.81 7.58
CA THR A 53 -10.04 -4.19 7.68
C THR A 53 -9.02 -5.09 6.99
N MET A 54 -8.38 -5.93 7.77
CA MET A 54 -7.36 -6.88 7.32
C MET A 54 -7.97 -8.27 7.24
N ILE A 55 -7.93 -8.87 6.05
CA ILE A 55 -8.33 -10.23 5.77
C ILE A 55 -7.06 -11.06 5.63
N ILE A 56 -6.89 -12.03 6.49
CA ILE A 56 -5.68 -12.83 6.57
C ILE A 56 -6.05 -14.29 6.33
N ASP A 57 -5.38 -14.90 5.36
CA ASP A 57 -5.55 -16.31 5.01
C ASP A 57 -4.18 -16.99 4.84
N LYS A 58 -4.13 -18.23 4.42
CA LYS A 58 -2.87 -18.98 4.16
C LYS A 58 -1.98 -18.36 3.09
N ASN A 59 -2.52 -17.47 2.24
CA ASN A 59 -1.79 -16.88 1.12
C ASN A 59 -1.18 -15.52 1.46
N GLY A 60 -1.57 -14.91 2.58
CA GLY A 60 -1.09 -13.61 3.02
C GLY A 60 -2.17 -12.74 3.62
N MET A 61 -1.98 -11.43 3.55
CA MET A 61 -2.88 -10.41 4.07
C MET A 61 -3.44 -9.56 2.95
N LYS A 62 -4.73 -9.25 3.02
CA LYS A 62 -5.42 -8.30 2.15
C LYS A 62 -6.06 -7.21 3.01
N ILE A 63 -6.07 -5.98 2.49
CA ILE A 63 -6.82 -4.85 3.05
C ILE A 63 -7.70 -4.33 1.93
N ILE A 64 -8.99 -4.20 2.17
CA ILE A 64 -9.93 -3.61 1.20
C ILE A 64 -10.86 -2.69 1.98
N ASN A 65 -10.71 -1.37 1.76
CA ASN A 65 -11.51 -0.35 2.43
C ASN A 65 -11.85 0.79 1.47
N PHE A 66 -12.99 1.44 1.70
CA PHE A 66 -13.30 2.72 1.09
C PHE A 66 -12.76 3.90 1.93
N ASP A 67 -12.46 5.00 1.25
CA ASP A 67 -12.27 6.28 1.92
C ASP A 67 -13.60 6.76 2.54
N LYS A 68 -13.53 7.80 3.41
CA LYS A 68 -14.71 8.34 4.12
C LYS A 68 -15.86 8.77 3.20
N ASN A 69 -15.58 9.09 1.94
CA ASN A 69 -16.56 9.58 0.98
C ASN A 69 -17.03 8.48 0.01
N HIS A 70 -16.56 7.24 0.16
CA HIS A 70 -16.81 6.13 -0.76
C HIS A 70 -16.45 6.43 -2.23
N THR A 71 -15.51 7.36 -2.46
CA THR A 71 -15.04 7.74 -3.79
C THR A 71 -13.77 7.01 -4.20
N THR A 72 -13.02 6.54 -3.23
CA THR A 72 -11.76 5.82 -3.42
C THR A 72 -11.81 4.47 -2.73
N LEU A 73 -11.55 3.40 -3.48
CA LEU A 73 -11.30 2.08 -2.92
C LEU A 73 -9.78 1.86 -2.79
N VAL A 74 -9.34 1.49 -1.60
CA VAL A 74 -7.96 1.12 -1.29
C VAL A 74 -7.89 -0.39 -1.15
N ALA A 75 -7.10 -1.04 -2.01
CA ALA A 75 -6.89 -2.48 -1.97
C ALA A 75 -5.39 -2.78 -1.84
N VAL A 76 -5.01 -3.47 -0.77
CA VAL A 76 -3.64 -3.93 -0.52
C VAL A 76 -3.60 -5.44 -0.56
N LYS A 77 -2.55 -6.01 -1.16
CA LYS A 77 -2.22 -7.42 -1.06
C LYS A 77 -0.78 -7.55 -0.60
N MET A 78 -0.56 -8.34 0.45
CA MET A 78 0.77 -8.51 1.04
C MET A 78 1.07 -9.95 1.40
N LYS A 79 2.36 -10.30 1.26
CA LYS A 79 2.96 -11.54 1.75
C LYS A 79 4.09 -11.20 2.71
N PHE A 80 4.33 -12.10 3.63
CA PHE A 80 5.41 -12.01 4.61
C PHE A 80 6.37 -13.16 4.40
N GLU A 81 7.65 -12.99 4.75
CA GLU A 81 8.66 -14.05 4.61
C GLU A 81 8.32 -15.27 5.48
N LYS A 82 7.80 -15.02 6.68
CA LYS A 82 7.18 -16.05 7.49
C LYS A 82 5.70 -15.74 7.65
N HIS A 83 4.86 -16.72 7.37
CA HIS A 83 3.40 -16.60 7.44
C HIS A 83 2.80 -17.93 7.90
N GLU A 84 2.22 -17.93 9.08
CA GLU A 84 1.54 -19.08 9.70
C GLU A 84 0.16 -18.62 10.17
N CYS A 85 -0.90 -19.20 9.62
CA CYS A 85 -2.29 -18.92 9.96
C CYS A 85 -3.01 -20.24 10.20
N SER A 86 -3.41 -20.52 11.44
CA SER A 86 -4.08 -21.77 11.80
C SER A 86 -5.53 -21.85 11.32
N PRO A 87 -6.37 -20.79 11.44
CA PRO A 87 -7.69 -20.75 10.80
C PRO A 87 -7.59 -20.56 9.30
N ASP A 88 -8.63 -20.97 8.56
CA ASP A 88 -8.67 -20.76 7.10
C ASP A 88 -8.71 -19.27 6.75
N LYS A 89 -9.33 -18.46 7.62
CA LYS A 89 -9.46 -17.01 7.44
C LYS A 89 -9.62 -16.33 8.79
N ILE A 90 -8.95 -15.18 8.93
CA ILE A 90 -9.10 -14.25 10.05
C ILE A 90 -9.45 -12.87 9.47
N VAL A 91 -10.47 -12.22 10.02
CA VAL A 91 -10.84 -10.84 9.68
C VAL A 91 -10.70 -9.98 10.92
N ILE A 92 -9.90 -8.92 10.84
CA ILE A 92 -9.67 -7.99 11.95
C ILE A 92 -9.77 -6.56 11.47
N CYS A 93 -10.25 -5.66 12.33
CA CYS A 93 -10.34 -4.24 12.04
C CYS A 93 -9.56 -3.43 13.08
N ALA A 94 -8.75 -2.48 12.59
CA ALA A 94 -7.93 -1.63 13.43
C ALA A 94 -7.90 -0.18 12.93
N ASN A 95 -7.74 0.77 13.84
CA ASN A 95 -7.56 2.17 13.47
C ASN A 95 -6.18 2.38 12.82
N SER A 96 -6.19 2.94 11.60
CA SER A 96 -4.99 3.12 10.78
C SER A 96 -3.96 4.05 11.41
N LEU A 97 -4.40 5.11 12.12
CA LEU A 97 -3.51 6.03 12.83
C LEU A 97 -2.85 5.36 14.04
N HIS A 98 -3.58 4.50 14.77
CA HIS A 98 -3.01 3.77 15.90
C HIS A 98 -1.96 2.76 15.42
N LEU A 99 -2.25 2.00 14.36
CA LEU A 99 -1.27 1.12 13.72
C LEU A 99 -0.02 1.90 13.29
N PHE A 100 -0.21 3.02 12.58
CA PHE A 100 0.92 3.86 12.17
C PHE A 100 1.77 4.33 13.35
N LYS A 101 1.15 4.81 14.45
CA LYS A 101 1.88 5.27 15.64
C LYS A 101 2.76 4.18 16.25
N LEU A 102 2.27 2.94 16.29
CA LEU A 102 3.05 1.82 16.80
C LEU A 102 4.16 1.41 15.85
N ILE A 103 3.89 1.39 14.54
CA ILE A 103 4.84 0.95 13.50
C ILE A 103 5.91 2.01 13.20
N SER A 104 5.60 3.31 13.35
CA SER A 104 6.53 4.40 13.00
C SER A 104 7.79 4.46 13.85
N ASN A 105 7.78 3.89 15.05
CA ASN A 105 8.92 3.91 15.98
C ASN A 105 9.93 2.78 15.75
N THR A 106 9.81 2.03 14.66
CA THR A 106 10.68 0.91 14.33
C THR A 106 11.96 1.35 13.64
N SER A 107 13.04 0.61 13.86
CA SER A 107 14.32 0.73 13.13
C SER A 107 14.30 -0.14 11.86
N ASN A 108 15.14 0.20 10.88
CA ASN A 108 15.30 -0.64 9.68
C ASN A 108 15.99 -1.99 9.96
N ASP A 109 16.61 -2.12 11.13
CA ASP A 109 17.30 -3.34 11.59
C ASP A 109 16.41 -4.27 12.42
N ASP A 110 15.13 -3.89 12.63
CA ASP A 110 14.20 -4.66 13.43
C ASP A 110 13.57 -5.79 12.60
N LEU A 111 13.46 -6.97 13.22
CA LEU A 111 12.55 -8.01 12.75
C LEU A 111 11.15 -7.63 13.22
N PHE A 112 10.25 -7.40 12.28
CA PHE A 112 8.87 -7.09 12.56
C PHE A 112 7.99 -8.33 12.57
N SER A 113 7.19 -8.47 13.61
CA SER A 113 6.22 -9.57 13.74
C SER A 113 4.84 -9.01 14.07
N MET A 114 3.83 -9.49 13.35
CA MET A 114 2.41 -9.37 13.70
C MET A 114 1.90 -10.73 14.12
N TYR A 115 1.19 -10.81 15.23
CA TYR A 115 0.71 -12.09 15.75
C TYR A 115 -0.63 -11.95 16.48
N ILE A 116 -1.33 -13.07 16.64
CA ILE A 116 -2.54 -13.21 17.43
C ILE A 116 -2.34 -14.40 18.36
N ASP A 117 -2.38 -14.14 19.68
CA ASP A 117 -2.34 -15.18 20.68
C ASP A 117 -3.64 -16.00 20.68
N LYS A 118 -3.55 -17.27 21.09
CA LYS A 118 -4.76 -18.11 21.29
C LYS A 118 -5.73 -17.53 22.30
N GLU A 119 -5.21 -16.81 23.31
CA GLU A 119 -6.02 -16.15 24.34
C GLU A 119 -6.84 -14.97 23.81
N ASP A 120 -6.35 -14.33 22.74
CA ASP A 120 -7.01 -13.20 22.08
C ASP A 120 -7.97 -13.64 20.93
N TYR A 121 -8.07 -14.96 20.65
CA TYR A 121 -8.89 -15.52 19.57
C TYR A 121 -10.04 -16.38 20.13
N HIS A 122 -11.28 -15.97 19.87
CA HIS A 122 -12.48 -16.66 20.32
C HIS A 122 -13.51 -16.80 19.20
N GLU A 123 -13.73 -18.02 18.70
CA GLU A 123 -14.77 -18.35 17.72
C GLU A 123 -14.79 -17.44 16.48
N GLY A 124 -13.61 -17.02 15.99
CA GLY A 124 -13.48 -16.13 14.83
C GLY A 124 -13.33 -14.64 15.18
N SER A 125 -13.66 -14.23 16.42
CA SER A 125 -13.43 -12.87 16.91
C SER A 125 -12.02 -12.74 17.50
N VAL A 126 -11.39 -11.58 17.27
CA VAL A 126 -10.04 -11.27 17.76
C VAL A 126 -10.06 -9.98 18.57
N SER A 127 -9.64 -10.05 19.83
CA SER A 127 -9.63 -8.89 20.73
C SER A 127 -8.42 -7.98 20.54
N HIS A 128 -7.24 -8.54 20.32
CA HIS A 128 -5.98 -7.81 20.19
C HIS A 128 -5.09 -8.34 19.07
N LEU A 129 -4.37 -7.42 18.44
CA LEU A 129 -3.27 -7.70 17.50
C LEU A 129 -1.96 -7.42 18.21
N GLY A 130 -1.09 -8.43 18.30
CA GLY A 130 0.26 -8.28 18.79
C GLY A 130 1.18 -7.71 17.69
N LEU A 131 2.02 -6.74 18.07
CA LEU A 131 3.08 -6.16 17.24
C LEU A 131 4.39 -6.25 18.00
N GLN A 132 5.36 -6.98 17.45
CA GLN A 132 6.66 -7.19 18.10
C GLN A 132 7.79 -6.71 17.17
N TYR A 133 8.78 -6.06 17.77
CA TYR A 133 9.98 -5.56 17.10
C TYR A 133 11.20 -6.08 17.84
N ASP A 134 11.98 -6.92 17.16
CA ASP A 134 13.19 -7.51 17.70
C ASP A 134 14.42 -6.92 17.04
N ASN A 135 15.22 -6.19 17.79
CA ASN A 135 16.50 -5.67 17.35
C ASN A 135 17.64 -6.48 17.96
N GLY A 136 18.18 -7.41 17.19
CA GLY A 136 19.28 -8.28 17.63
C GLY A 136 20.60 -7.55 17.85
N LYS A 137 20.82 -6.36 17.24
CA LYS A 137 22.05 -5.58 17.41
C LYS A 137 22.20 -4.98 18.80
N ILE A 138 21.07 -4.54 19.37
CA ILE A 138 21.03 -3.89 20.69
C ILE A 138 20.32 -4.75 21.75
N ASN A 139 19.97 -6.01 21.42
CA ASN A 139 19.23 -6.93 22.27
C ASN A 139 17.95 -6.32 22.87
N GLN A 140 17.19 -5.60 22.06
CA GLN A 140 15.93 -4.97 22.47
C GLN A 140 14.76 -5.66 21.77
N CYS A 141 13.72 -5.99 22.53
CA CYS A 141 12.45 -6.48 22.05
C CYS A 141 11.35 -5.56 22.56
N ASN A 142 10.57 -4.98 21.66
CA ASN A 142 9.39 -4.19 22.00
C ASN A 142 8.15 -4.99 21.60
N ASN A 143 7.18 -5.09 22.50
CA ASN A 143 5.94 -5.80 22.27
C ASN A 143 4.75 -4.89 22.60
N TYR A 144 3.79 -4.82 21.69
CA TYR A 144 2.57 -4.04 21.82
C TYR A 144 1.36 -4.92 21.53
N LYS A 145 0.29 -4.78 22.29
CA LYS A 145 -1.04 -5.35 22.00
C LYS A 145 -1.99 -4.22 21.61
N LEU A 146 -2.39 -4.19 20.36
CA LEU A 146 -3.34 -3.22 19.83
C LEU A 146 -4.75 -3.80 19.96
N ARG A 147 -5.63 -3.07 20.64
CA ARG A 147 -7.04 -3.42 20.70
C ARG A 147 -7.70 -3.28 19.33
N LEU A 148 -8.46 -4.29 18.93
CA LEU A 148 -9.17 -4.34 17.68
C LEU A 148 -10.64 -3.93 17.83
N PHE A 149 -11.27 -3.62 16.71
CA PHE A 149 -12.72 -3.42 16.59
C PHE A 149 -13.35 -4.64 15.91
N GLU A 150 -14.63 -4.81 16.08
CA GLU A 150 -15.38 -5.76 15.28
C GLU A 150 -15.43 -5.25 13.84
N PRO A 151 -15.05 -6.08 12.84
CA PRO A 151 -15.15 -5.69 11.44
C PRO A 151 -16.61 -5.56 11.04
N ASP A 152 -16.90 -4.64 10.10
CA ASP A 152 -18.20 -4.59 9.42
C ASP A 152 -18.45 -5.90 8.68
N GLU A 153 -19.71 -6.35 8.63
CA GLU A 153 -20.08 -7.66 8.09
C GLU A 153 -19.87 -7.79 6.55
N ASP A 154 -19.77 -6.68 5.84
CA ASP A 154 -19.66 -6.66 4.39
C ASP A 154 -18.21 -6.84 3.89
N GLU A 155 -17.93 -7.99 3.29
CA GLU A 155 -16.70 -8.19 2.55
C GLU A 155 -16.75 -7.46 1.21
N LEU A 156 -15.83 -6.53 1.03
CA LEU A 156 -15.66 -5.83 -0.24
C LEU A 156 -14.81 -6.69 -1.19
N GLU A 157 -15.29 -6.84 -2.42
CA GLU A 157 -14.51 -7.44 -3.50
C GLU A 157 -14.11 -6.40 -4.53
N VAL A 158 -12.88 -6.50 -5.02
CA VAL A 158 -12.42 -5.68 -6.14
C VAL A 158 -12.84 -6.40 -7.43
N PRO A 159 -13.75 -5.82 -8.24
CA PRO A 159 -14.16 -6.44 -9.47
C PRO A 159 -12.98 -6.57 -10.45
N GLU A 160 -12.89 -7.70 -11.14
CA GLU A 160 -11.93 -7.89 -12.22
C GLU A 160 -12.43 -7.15 -13.46
N VAL A 161 -11.73 -6.08 -13.82
CA VAL A 161 -12.05 -5.25 -14.98
C VAL A 161 -10.86 -5.23 -15.93
N SER A 162 -11.16 -5.30 -17.23
CA SER A 162 -10.14 -5.16 -18.29
C SER A 162 -9.90 -3.70 -18.61
N TYR A 163 -8.63 -3.28 -18.60
CA TYR A 163 -8.20 -1.94 -18.99
C TYR A 163 -7.49 -1.98 -20.35
N THR A 164 -7.72 -0.98 -21.20
CA THR A 164 -7.08 -0.85 -22.51
C THR A 164 -5.77 -0.09 -22.43
N ALA A 165 -5.63 0.86 -21.52
CA ALA A 165 -4.37 1.57 -21.29
C ALA A 165 -3.78 1.17 -19.93
N ILE A 166 -2.53 0.67 -19.94
CA ILE A 166 -1.75 0.36 -18.73
C ILE A 166 -0.37 1.00 -18.93
N ILE A 167 -0.06 1.98 -18.08
CA ILE A 167 1.11 2.83 -18.23
C ILE A 167 1.99 2.73 -16.98
N HIS A 168 3.27 2.43 -17.15
CA HIS A 168 4.30 2.58 -16.14
C HIS A 168 4.87 3.99 -16.18
N MET A 169 5.02 4.62 -15.03
CA MET A 169 5.71 5.89 -14.91
C MET A 169 6.41 6.03 -13.56
N PRO A 170 7.45 6.92 -13.47
CA PRO A 170 8.10 7.23 -12.22
C PRO A 170 7.13 7.85 -11.20
N SER A 171 7.11 7.32 -9.97
CA SER A 171 6.23 7.79 -8.90
C SER A 171 6.46 9.26 -8.56
N ALA A 172 7.73 9.71 -8.55
CA ALA A 172 8.09 11.11 -8.33
C ALA A 172 7.56 12.04 -9.46
N GLY A 173 7.60 11.57 -10.72
CA GLY A 173 7.04 12.29 -11.87
C GLY A 173 5.53 12.49 -11.75
N PHE A 174 4.80 11.43 -11.39
CA PHE A 174 3.37 11.52 -11.12
C PHE A 174 3.06 12.45 -9.95
N GLN A 175 3.81 12.33 -8.85
CA GLN A 175 3.66 13.20 -7.68
C GLN A 175 3.84 14.68 -8.04
N LYS A 176 4.84 15.01 -8.85
CA LYS A 176 5.08 16.39 -9.30
C LYS A 176 3.91 16.91 -10.13
N ILE A 177 3.44 16.15 -11.12
CA ILE A 177 2.30 16.52 -11.96
C ILE A 177 1.05 16.80 -11.11
N VAL A 178 0.70 15.90 -10.20
CA VAL A 178 -0.48 16.07 -9.34
C VAL A 178 -0.36 17.32 -8.47
N ARG A 179 0.81 17.57 -7.87
CA ARG A 179 1.05 18.78 -7.05
C ARG A 179 0.95 20.07 -7.86
N ASP A 180 1.57 20.11 -9.03
CA ASP A 180 1.56 21.29 -9.91
C ASP A 180 0.14 21.64 -10.34
N LEU A 181 -0.67 20.63 -10.70
CA LEU A 181 -2.05 20.83 -11.17
C LEU A 181 -3.04 21.14 -10.03
N THR A 182 -2.79 20.66 -8.82
CA THR A 182 -3.64 20.95 -7.64
C THR A 182 -3.69 22.44 -7.29
N GLY A 183 -2.62 23.19 -7.61
CA GLY A 183 -2.60 24.65 -7.44
C GLY A 183 -3.48 25.42 -8.45
N ILE A 184 -3.94 24.75 -9.52
CA ILE A 184 -4.67 25.37 -10.62
C ILE A 184 -6.16 25.03 -10.59
N SER A 185 -6.51 23.76 -10.30
CA SER A 185 -7.88 23.26 -10.43
C SER A 185 -8.19 22.19 -9.38
N ASP A 186 -9.47 21.92 -9.17
CA ASP A 186 -9.96 20.80 -8.35
C ASP A 186 -10.08 19.50 -9.16
N ARG A 187 -10.02 19.59 -10.49
CA ARG A 187 -10.24 18.48 -11.42
C ARG A 187 -9.05 18.31 -12.35
N ILE A 188 -8.79 17.09 -12.70
CA ILE A 188 -7.79 16.72 -13.72
C ILE A 188 -8.46 15.80 -14.75
N LYS A 189 -8.18 16.04 -16.02
CA LYS A 189 -8.46 15.10 -17.09
C LYS A 189 -7.18 14.34 -17.43
N ILE A 190 -7.25 13.02 -17.44
CA ILE A 190 -6.17 12.13 -17.83
C ILE A 190 -6.60 11.46 -19.14
N GLU A 191 -5.74 11.52 -20.17
CA GLU A 191 -6.02 11.00 -21.50
C GLU A 191 -4.84 10.15 -21.98
N SER A 192 -5.13 9.04 -22.62
CA SER A 192 -4.16 8.20 -23.34
C SER A 192 -4.52 8.18 -24.81
N VAL A 193 -3.59 8.61 -25.66
CA VAL A 193 -3.79 8.71 -27.11
C VAL A 193 -2.51 8.26 -27.80
N GLY A 194 -2.53 7.14 -28.51
CA GLY A 194 -1.33 6.59 -29.14
C GLY A 194 -0.22 6.34 -28.12
N ASP A 195 0.90 7.04 -28.28
CA ASP A 195 2.09 6.96 -27.41
C ASP A 195 2.11 8.03 -26.31
N ASP A 196 1.06 8.85 -26.21
CA ASP A 196 0.97 9.97 -25.28
C ASP A 196 0.07 9.69 -24.10
N LEU A 197 0.56 10.05 -22.92
CA LEU A 197 -0.22 10.21 -21.69
C LEU A 197 -0.31 11.70 -21.38
N ILE A 198 -1.54 12.23 -21.34
CA ILE A 198 -1.80 13.66 -21.23
C ILE A 198 -2.53 13.94 -19.93
N PHE A 199 -2.02 14.90 -19.18
CA PHE A 199 -2.66 15.41 -17.97
C PHE A 199 -3.07 16.86 -18.22
N SER A 200 -4.35 17.17 -18.08
CA SER A 200 -4.86 18.52 -18.30
C SER A 200 -5.82 18.96 -17.22
N CYS A 201 -5.82 20.23 -16.91
CA CYS A 201 -6.78 20.88 -16.02
C CYS A 201 -7.12 22.30 -16.46
N GLU A 202 -8.28 22.78 -16.02
CA GLU A 202 -8.73 24.14 -16.24
C GLU A 202 -9.23 24.69 -14.90
N GLY A 203 -8.62 25.78 -14.46
CA GLY A 203 -9.02 26.54 -13.28
C GLY A 203 -9.43 27.96 -13.60
N ASN A 204 -9.74 28.75 -12.58
CA ASN A 204 -10.25 30.12 -12.75
C ASN A 204 -9.23 31.09 -13.38
N PHE A 205 -7.93 30.83 -13.22
CA PHE A 205 -6.87 31.75 -13.65
C PHE A 205 -5.91 31.15 -14.69
N ALA A 206 -5.91 29.81 -14.85
CA ALA A 206 -5.00 29.15 -15.78
C ALA A 206 -5.59 27.84 -16.32
N LYS A 207 -5.09 27.46 -17.51
CA LYS A 207 -5.25 26.11 -18.07
C LYS A 207 -3.85 25.48 -18.17
N SER A 208 -3.75 24.20 -17.86
CA SER A 208 -2.50 23.45 -17.97
C SER A 208 -2.71 22.18 -18.79
N ARG A 209 -1.72 21.83 -19.59
CA ARG A 209 -1.68 20.57 -20.32
C ARG A 209 -0.25 20.04 -20.34
N ILE A 210 -0.04 18.87 -19.77
CA ILE A 210 1.27 18.21 -19.63
C ILE A 210 1.23 16.95 -20.48
N PHE A 211 2.20 16.81 -21.36
CA PHE A 211 2.37 15.66 -22.22
C PHE A 211 3.52 14.82 -21.70
N ARG A 212 3.31 13.51 -21.69
CA ARG A 212 4.35 12.50 -21.48
C ARG A 212 4.25 11.51 -22.60
N THR A 213 5.28 11.43 -23.45
CA THR A 213 5.33 10.54 -24.61
C THR A 213 6.24 9.36 -24.30
N GLU A 214 5.84 8.17 -24.70
CA GLU A 214 6.71 6.99 -24.61
C GLU A 214 7.93 7.18 -25.51
N GLN A 215 9.12 7.01 -24.95
CA GLN A 215 10.36 7.10 -25.73
C GLN A 215 10.61 5.77 -26.43
N SER A 216 10.73 5.81 -27.75
CA SER A 216 11.26 4.69 -28.53
C SER A 216 12.73 4.47 -28.19
N ASP A 217 13.16 3.21 -28.09
CA ASP A 217 14.50 2.73 -27.68
C ASP A 217 15.65 3.20 -28.60
N THR A 218 15.82 4.49 -28.81
CA THR A 218 16.95 5.06 -29.55
C THR A 218 17.93 5.76 -28.62
N ASN A 219 18.99 5.02 -28.25
CA ASN A 219 20.35 5.47 -27.93
C ASN A 219 20.56 6.83 -27.20
N VAL A 220 19.96 7.06 -26.04
CA VAL A 220 20.48 8.08 -25.13
C VAL A 220 20.56 7.47 -23.73
N LEU A 221 21.78 7.31 -23.21
CA LEU A 221 22.09 6.71 -21.91
C LEU A 221 21.77 7.63 -20.74
N GLU A 222 21.30 8.83 -20.97
CA GLU A 222 20.96 9.84 -19.99
C GLU A 222 19.44 9.99 -19.91
N ASP A 223 18.84 9.77 -18.75
CA ASP A 223 17.42 9.95 -18.37
C ASP A 223 16.43 8.77 -18.53
N LYS A 224 16.88 7.52 -18.51
CA LYS A 224 15.92 6.37 -18.42
C LYS A 224 15.09 6.34 -17.12
N MET A 225 15.45 7.13 -16.09
CA MET A 225 14.76 7.13 -14.81
C MET A 225 13.44 7.92 -14.81
N ASP A 226 13.18 8.75 -15.83
CA ASP A 226 11.98 9.62 -15.89
C ASP A 226 11.04 9.29 -17.08
N ALA A 227 11.27 8.19 -17.78
CA ALA A 227 10.49 7.78 -18.94
C ALA A 227 9.20 7.06 -18.57
N ILE A 228 8.13 7.28 -19.36
CA ILE A 228 6.93 6.45 -19.29
C ILE A 228 7.06 5.25 -20.24
N LYS A 229 6.35 4.17 -19.93
CA LYS A 229 6.29 2.96 -20.76
C LYS A 229 4.88 2.38 -20.74
N PHE A 230 4.32 2.13 -21.92
CA PHE A 230 3.04 1.44 -22.03
C PHE A 230 3.23 -0.08 -21.94
N ARG A 231 2.60 -0.71 -20.96
CA ARG A 231 2.44 -2.17 -20.90
C ARG A 231 1.32 -2.65 -21.81
N LYS A 232 0.28 -1.84 -21.95
CA LYS A 232 -0.84 -2.07 -22.85
C LYS A 232 -1.26 -0.73 -23.43
N LYS A 233 -1.33 -0.65 -24.76
CA LYS A 233 -1.75 0.54 -25.50
C LYS A 233 -3.18 0.38 -25.97
N PRO A 234 -4.02 1.43 -25.89
CA PRO A 234 -5.28 1.46 -26.61
C PRO A 234 -5.03 1.52 -28.13
N ASP A 235 -6.07 1.27 -28.90
CA ASP A 235 -6.02 1.52 -30.37
C ASP A 235 -5.64 2.99 -30.60
N PRO A 236 -4.68 3.31 -31.51
CA PRO A 236 -4.25 4.67 -31.77
C PRO A 236 -5.36 5.63 -32.23
N SER A 237 -6.45 5.09 -32.77
CA SER A 237 -7.64 5.86 -33.17
C SER A 237 -8.59 6.15 -32.02
N VAL A 238 -8.40 5.51 -30.84
CA VAL A 238 -9.28 5.62 -29.69
C VAL A 238 -8.63 6.46 -28.59
N VAL A 239 -9.36 7.47 -28.12
CA VAL A 239 -8.97 8.24 -26.94
C VAL A 239 -9.55 7.57 -25.70
N THR A 240 -8.68 7.12 -24.82
CA THR A 240 -9.09 6.63 -23.50
C THR A 240 -8.91 7.75 -22.50
N SER A 241 -9.97 8.17 -21.81
CA SER A 241 -9.92 9.33 -20.92
C SER A 241 -10.87 9.26 -19.73
N GLY A 242 -10.53 10.03 -18.68
CA GLY A 242 -11.40 10.23 -17.53
C GLY A 242 -11.10 11.54 -16.82
N GLU A 243 -12.10 12.09 -16.13
CA GLU A 243 -11.92 13.23 -15.22
C GLU A 243 -11.96 12.75 -13.77
N PHE A 244 -11.02 13.26 -12.95
CA PHE A 244 -10.84 12.81 -11.58
C PHE A 244 -10.63 13.99 -10.62
N PRO A 245 -11.04 13.87 -9.34
CA PRO A 245 -10.77 14.90 -8.34
C PRO A 245 -9.30 14.91 -7.94
N LEU A 246 -8.64 16.06 -8.09
CA LEU A 246 -7.22 16.25 -7.71
C LEU A 246 -7.01 16.07 -6.21
N LYS A 247 -8.00 16.35 -5.37
CA LYS A 247 -7.95 16.09 -3.93
C LYS A 247 -7.69 14.61 -3.60
N SER A 248 -8.35 13.69 -4.30
CA SER A 248 -8.13 12.24 -4.10
C SER A 248 -6.75 11.81 -4.61
N LEU A 249 -6.32 12.33 -5.77
CA LEU A 249 -4.98 12.04 -6.30
C LEU A 249 -3.86 12.58 -5.39
N ASN A 250 -4.08 13.71 -4.68
CA ASN A 250 -3.16 14.18 -3.64
C ASN A 250 -2.99 13.21 -2.47
N ASN A 251 -4.02 12.40 -2.19
CA ASN A 251 -3.86 11.31 -1.23
C ASN A 251 -3.08 10.14 -1.84
N PHE A 252 -3.26 9.85 -3.13
CA PHE A 252 -2.54 8.76 -3.82
C PHE A 252 -1.03 8.97 -3.86
N ILE A 253 -0.58 10.20 -4.08
CA ILE A 253 0.86 10.51 -4.12
C ILE A 253 1.56 10.38 -2.77
N LYS A 254 0.85 10.16 -1.67
CA LYS A 254 1.43 9.78 -0.38
C LYS A 254 2.03 8.38 -0.40
N CYS A 255 1.63 7.55 -1.37
CA CYS A 255 2.22 6.24 -1.64
C CYS A 255 3.56 6.31 -2.42
N THR A 256 4.00 7.49 -2.89
CA THR A 256 5.27 7.66 -3.63
C THR A 256 6.49 7.02 -2.92
N PRO A 257 6.65 7.05 -1.58
CA PRO A 257 7.78 6.40 -0.91
C PRO A 257 7.77 4.86 -0.94
N LEU A 258 6.69 4.23 -1.42
CA LEU A 258 6.58 2.77 -1.50
C LEU A 258 7.37 2.20 -2.68
N SER A 259 7.34 2.87 -3.82
CA SER A 259 7.96 2.38 -5.07
C SER A 259 8.51 3.52 -5.91
N GLN A 260 9.62 3.27 -6.61
CA GLN A 260 10.19 4.22 -7.57
C GLN A 260 9.26 4.43 -8.78
N ASN A 261 8.51 3.40 -9.17
CA ASN A 261 7.58 3.43 -10.28
C ASN A 261 6.16 3.07 -9.81
N LEU A 262 5.18 3.52 -10.56
CA LEU A 262 3.79 3.16 -10.41
C LEU A 262 3.19 2.70 -11.74
N GLU A 263 2.04 2.05 -11.68
CA GLU A 263 1.23 1.71 -12.84
C GLU A 263 -0.08 2.49 -12.80
N ILE A 264 -0.45 3.09 -13.93
CA ILE A 264 -1.75 3.75 -14.15
C ILE A 264 -2.57 2.84 -15.07
N TYR A 265 -3.78 2.52 -14.64
CA TYR A 265 -4.78 1.80 -15.43
C TYR A 265 -5.89 2.77 -15.78
N LEU A 266 -6.10 3.00 -17.07
CA LEU A 266 -7.09 3.94 -17.58
C LEU A 266 -8.00 3.26 -18.59
N GLU A 267 -9.31 3.50 -18.44
CA GLU A 267 -10.37 3.04 -19.35
C GLU A 267 -11.53 4.02 -19.32
N ASN A 268 -12.24 4.16 -20.45
CA ASN A 268 -13.40 5.03 -20.53
C ASN A 268 -14.52 4.55 -19.61
N ASN A 269 -15.08 5.49 -18.82
CA ASN A 269 -16.17 5.25 -17.87
C ASN A 269 -15.88 4.25 -16.74
N LEU A 270 -14.62 3.86 -16.54
CA LEU A 270 -14.19 3.02 -15.44
C LEU A 270 -13.37 3.81 -14.41
N PRO A 271 -13.25 3.30 -13.18
CA PRO A 271 -12.37 3.88 -12.18
C PRO A 271 -10.92 3.93 -12.66
N LEU A 272 -10.22 5.03 -12.39
CA LEU A 272 -8.77 5.09 -12.50
C LEU A 272 -8.15 4.19 -11.42
N ILE A 273 -7.19 3.34 -11.81
CA ILE A 273 -6.38 2.62 -10.83
C ILE A 273 -4.95 3.14 -10.89
N VAL A 274 -4.43 3.51 -9.71
CA VAL A 274 -3.01 3.77 -9.52
C VAL A 274 -2.46 2.70 -8.59
N LYS A 275 -1.49 1.91 -9.10
CA LYS A 275 -0.88 0.80 -8.38
C LYS A 275 0.57 1.15 -8.02
N TYR A 276 0.94 0.89 -6.77
CA TYR A 276 2.32 0.93 -6.29
C TYR A 276 2.72 -0.44 -5.76
N ASP A 277 3.95 -0.87 -6.04
CA ASP A 277 4.50 -2.07 -5.42
C ASP A 277 4.96 -1.77 -3.98
N ILE A 278 4.91 -2.77 -3.11
CA ILE A 278 5.30 -2.68 -1.70
C ILE A 278 6.55 -3.54 -1.50
N GLY A 279 7.69 -2.88 -1.28
CA GLY A 279 8.96 -3.57 -1.07
C GLY A 279 9.37 -4.49 -2.23
N SER A 280 10.33 -5.36 -1.97
CA SER A 280 10.73 -6.41 -2.90
C SER A 280 9.79 -7.61 -2.74
N GLU A 281 8.88 -7.79 -3.68
CA GLU A 281 7.97 -8.96 -3.74
C GLU A 281 6.99 -9.12 -2.56
N MET A 282 6.89 -8.10 -1.68
CA MET A 282 5.92 -8.14 -0.58
C MET A 282 4.48 -8.04 -1.05
N GLY A 283 4.24 -7.31 -2.13
CA GLY A 283 2.89 -7.12 -2.67
C GLY A 283 2.66 -5.79 -3.34
N ASP A 284 1.41 -5.35 -3.36
CA ASP A 284 1.00 -4.10 -4.00
C ASP A 284 -0.15 -3.41 -3.25
N ILE A 285 -0.26 -2.09 -3.49
CA ILE A 285 -1.43 -1.28 -3.17
C ILE A 285 -2.04 -0.73 -4.45
N LYS A 286 -3.34 -0.93 -4.62
CA LYS A 286 -4.17 -0.37 -5.69
C LYS A 286 -5.12 0.66 -5.11
N LEU A 287 -5.11 1.84 -5.69
CA LEU A 287 -5.97 2.96 -5.35
C LEU A 287 -6.94 3.17 -6.51
N CYS A 288 -8.19 2.82 -6.32
CA CYS A 288 -9.23 2.87 -7.35
C CYS A 288 -10.08 4.12 -7.12
N LEU A 289 -10.11 5.05 -8.09
CA LEU A 289 -10.81 6.32 -8.01
C LEU A 289 -11.93 6.40 -9.04
N SER A 290 -13.16 6.60 -8.57
CA SER A 290 -14.30 6.80 -9.45
C SER A 290 -14.16 8.08 -10.28
N PRO A 291 -14.48 8.05 -11.59
CA PRO A 291 -14.46 9.24 -12.42
C PRO A 291 -15.55 10.22 -11.97
N LEU A 292 -15.28 11.50 -12.19
CA LEU A 292 -16.29 12.54 -12.00
C LEU A 292 -17.36 12.43 -13.08
N PRO A 293 -18.63 12.75 -12.76
CA PRO A 293 -19.66 12.82 -13.79
C PRO A 293 -19.30 13.90 -14.81
N PRO A 294 -19.63 13.67 -16.11
CA PRO A 294 -19.42 14.70 -17.14
C PRO A 294 -20.13 15.99 -16.75
N VAL A 295 -19.43 17.11 -16.93
CA VAL A 295 -20.03 18.42 -16.70
C VAL A 295 -21.18 18.60 -17.69
N ARG A 296 -22.41 18.67 -17.20
CA ARG A 296 -23.56 19.07 -18.03
C ARG A 296 -23.36 20.54 -18.36
N VAL A 297 -23.02 20.83 -19.62
CA VAL A 297 -22.98 22.18 -20.21
C VAL A 297 -24.41 22.68 -20.43
#